data_8729e33dd1bf1aaa05f01f422de1c343
#
_entry.id   8729e33dd1bf1aaa05f01f422de1c343
#
_cell.length_a   1.000
_cell.length_b   1.000
_cell.length_c   1.000
_cell.angle_alpha   90.00
_cell.angle_beta   90.00
_cell.angle_gamma   90.00
#
_symmetry.space_group_name_H-M   'P 1'
#
loop_
_entity.id
_entity.type
_entity.pdbx_description
1 polymer ?
#
loop_
_entity_poly.entity_id
_entity_poly.type
_entity_poly.pdbx_seq_one_letter_code
_entity_poly.pdbx_strand_id
1 'polypeptide(L)'
;MDFDIPKDLQDYLSVLDDFIEAEIKPLENENDNIRFFDHRREDARTDWDRGGLPSEEWEALLGEARRRADAAGHYRYPIPEAYGGQDGSNLGMAVIREHFAAKGLGLHNDLQNEHSIVANNVGLLLMLAYGTESQKAEWIPLLLEGKRGFAFGI
;
A
#
# COMPACT_ATOMS: atom_id res chain seq x y z
N MET A 1 22.06 22.69 -7.84
CA MET A 1 21.24 21.69 -7.11
C MET A 1 20.49 20.96 -8.19
N ASP A 2 20.66 19.66 -8.28
CA ASP A 2 20.00 18.83 -9.29
C ASP A 2 18.71 18.29 -8.67
N PHE A 3 17.60 18.46 -9.35
CA PHE A 3 16.27 17.98 -8.93
C PHE A 3 15.73 16.90 -9.88
N ASP A 4 16.56 16.40 -10.81
CA ASP A 4 16.16 15.38 -11.73
C ASP A 4 15.92 14.05 -10.97
N ILE A 5 14.81 13.39 -11.31
CA ILE A 5 14.51 12.06 -10.76
C ILE A 5 15.54 11.07 -11.35
N PRO A 6 16.20 10.26 -10.49
CA PRO A 6 17.13 9.22 -10.97
C PRO A 6 16.50 8.31 -12.02
N LYS A 7 17.30 7.88 -13.00
CA LYS A 7 16.80 7.11 -14.16
C LYS A 7 16.18 5.78 -13.76
N ASP A 8 16.79 5.08 -12.83
CA ASP A 8 16.30 3.82 -12.27
C ASP A 8 14.91 3.98 -11.61
N LEU A 9 14.71 5.10 -10.92
CA LEU A 9 13.42 5.42 -10.32
C LEU A 9 12.38 5.79 -11.38
N GLN A 10 12.76 6.55 -12.44
CA GLN A 10 11.86 6.81 -13.57
C GLN A 10 11.41 5.51 -14.25
N ASP A 11 12.35 4.56 -14.45
CA ASP A 11 12.04 3.26 -15.05
C ASP A 11 11.10 2.45 -14.13
N TYR A 12 11.31 2.51 -12.82
CA TYR A 12 10.42 1.86 -11.86
C TYR A 12 9.01 2.46 -11.84
N LEU A 13 8.86 3.79 -11.97
CA LEU A 13 7.54 4.41 -12.10
C LEU A 13 6.79 3.88 -13.32
N SER A 14 7.49 3.64 -14.44
CA SER A 14 6.86 3.06 -15.63
C SER A 14 6.38 1.61 -15.38
N VAL A 15 7.16 0.81 -14.64
CA VAL A 15 6.74 -0.54 -14.23
C VAL A 15 5.51 -0.51 -13.33
N LEU A 16 5.44 0.46 -12.41
CA LEU A 16 4.26 0.65 -11.56
C LEU A 16 3.03 1.07 -12.37
N ASP A 17 3.21 1.89 -13.41
CA ASP A 17 2.11 2.28 -14.31
C ASP A 17 1.56 1.08 -15.06
N ASP A 18 2.41 0.26 -15.64
CA ASP A 18 2.01 -0.96 -16.33
C ASP A 18 1.28 -1.92 -15.38
N PHE A 19 1.75 -2.07 -14.14
CA PHE A 19 1.09 -2.88 -13.13
C PHE A 19 -0.30 -2.32 -12.75
N ILE A 20 -0.43 -1.00 -12.57
CA ILE A 20 -1.71 -0.37 -12.27
C ILE A 20 -2.73 -0.65 -13.38
N GLU A 21 -2.33 -0.46 -14.64
CA GLU A 21 -3.24 -0.68 -15.78
C GLU A 21 -3.62 -2.15 -15.96
N ALA A 22 -2.67 -3.06 -15.76
CA ALA A 22 -2.90 -4.49 -15.99
C ALA A 22 -3.64 -5.19 -14.84
N GLU A 23 -3.36 -4.82 -13.59
CA GLU A 23 -3.80 -5.58 -12.42
C GLU A 23 -4.76 -4.82 -11.50
N ILE A 24 -4.61 -3.50 -11.37
CA ILE A 24 -5.37 -2.70 -10.41
C ILE A 24 -6.61 -2.09 -11.04
N LYS A 25 -6.50 -1.50 -12.21
CA LYS A 25 -7.65 -0.92 -12.92
C LYS A 25 -8.77 -1.92 -13.22
N PRO A 26 -8.49 -3.16 -13.63
CA PRO A 26 -9.53 -4.18 -13.77
C PRO A 26 -10.30 -4.41 -12.46
N LEU A 27 -9.61 -4.49 -11.30
CA LEU A 27 -10.27 -4.63 -10.00
C LEU A 27 -11.18 -3.45 -9.66
N GLU A 28 -10.76 -2.22 -9.98
CA GLU A 28 -11.59 -1.03 -9.76
C GLU A 28 -12.89 -1.06 -10.59
N ASN A 29 -12.83 -1.63 -11.79
CA ASN A 29 -13.95 -1.64 -12.72
C ASN A 29 -14.91 -2.84 -12.55
N GLU A 30 -14.47 -3.87 -11.83
CA GLU A 30 -15.31 -5.04 -11.54
C GLU A 30 -16.37 -4.72 -10.46
N ASN A 31 -17.56 -5.34 -10.58
CA ASN A 31 -18.58 -5.35 -9.52
C ASN A 31 -18.96 -3.96 -8.94
N ASP A 32 -18.90 -2.91 -9.77
CA ASP A 32 -19.15 -1.52 -9.33
C ASP A 32 -18.19 -1.07 -8.20
N ASN A 33 -16.96 -1.59 -8.17
CA ASN A 33 -15.99 -1.23 -7.15
C ASN A 33 -15.58 0.25 -7.20
N ILE A 34 -15.80 0.91 -8.34
CA ILE A 34 -15.61 2.37 -8.47
C ILE A 34 -16.46 3.17 -7.45
N ARG A 35 -17.54 2.58 -6.92
CA ARG A 35 -18.38 3.21 -5.89
C ARG A 35 -17.59 3.60 -4.64
N PHE A 36 -16.53 2.88 -4.33
CA PHE A 36 -15.70 3.16 -3.18
C PHE A 36 -14.87 4.45 -3.31
N PHE A 37 -14.74 4.99 -4.52
CA PHE A 37 -13.99 6.21 -4.82
C PHE A 37 -14.92 7.38 -5.23
N ASP A 38 -16.22 7.17 -5.27
CA ASP A 38 -17.21 8.22 -5.53
C ASP A 38 -17.58 8.92 -4.22
N HIS A 39 -17.17 10.18 -4.07
CA HIS A 39 -17.46 10.99 -2.88
C HIS A 39 -18.96 11.13 -2.56
N ARG A 40 -19.85 10.89 -3.53
CA ARG A 40 -21.31 10.87 -3.32
C ARG A 40 -21.80 9.56 -2.71
N ARG A 41 -20.93 8.58 -2.62
CA ARG A 41 -21.18 7.22 -2.10
C ARG A 41 -20.19 6.88 -0.98
N GLU A 42 -19.78 7.89 -0.18
CA GLU A 42 -18.79 7.73 0.89
C GLU A 42 -19.14 6.65 1.91
N ASP A 43 -20.44 6.39 2.09
CA ASP A 43 -20.92 5.31 2.99
C ASP A 43 -20.64 3.89 2.44
N ALA A 44 -20.25 3.76 1.16
CA ALA A 44 -19.98 2.44 0.57
C ALA A 44 -18.85 1.68 1.28
N ARG A 45 -17.92 2.41 1.94
CA ARG A 45 -16.79 1.84 2.68
C ARG A 45 -17.12 1.47 4.11
N THR A 46 -18.28 1.89 4.64
CA THR A 46 -18.60 1.82 6.06
C THR A 46 -19.86 0.97 6.28
N ASP A 47 -19.77 0.05 7.19
CA ASP A 47 -20.92 -0.76 7.66
C ASP A 47 -21.47 -0.12 8.95
N TRP A 48 -22.51 0.68 8.81
CA TRP A 48 -23.16 1.36 9.92
C TRP A 48 -23.93 0.42 10.83
N ASP A 49 -24.44 -0.69 10.33
CA ASP A 49 -25.14 -1.70 11.12
C ASP A 49 -24.18 -2.44 12.06
N ARG A 50 -22.90 -2.46 11.71
CA ARG A 50 -21.81 -3.01 12.54
C ARG A 50 -21.06 -1.94 13.34
N GLY A 51 -21.68 -0.79 13.56
CA GLY A 51 -21.10 0.27 14.39
C GLY A 51 -20.03 1.14 13.71
N GLY A 52 -20.09 1.26 12.39
CA GLY A 52 -19.17 2.11 11.62
C GLY A 52 -17.83 1.46 11.31
N LEU A 53 -17.76 0.14 11.32
CA LEU A 53 -16.58 -0.59 10.86
C LEU A 53 -16.44 -0.52 9.33
N PRO A 54 -15.24 -0.72 8.77
CA PRO A 54 -15.09 -0.90 7.33
C PRO A 54 -15.98 -2.04 6.81
N SER A 55 -16.59 -1.85 5.64
CA SER A 55 -17.40 -2.89 5.02
C SER A 55 -16.51 -4.07 4.59
N GLU A 56 -17.05 -5.29 4.66
CA GLU A 56 -16.31 -6.51 4.30
C GLU A 56 -15.89 -6.50 2.83
N GLU A 57 -16.73 -5.95 1.94
CA GLU A 57 -16.43 -5.83 0.52
C GLU A 57 -15.25 -4.90 0.27
N TRP A 58 -15.18 -3.76 0.99
CA TRP A 58 -14.07 -2.83 0.92
C TRP A 58 -12.76 -3.47 1.40
N GLU A 59 -12.79 -4.13 2.55
CA GLU A 59 -11.62 -4.82 3.11
C GLU A 59 -11.13 -5.95 2.20
N ALA A 60 -12.04 -6.72 1.61
CA ALA A 60 -11.71 -7.77 0.66
C ALA A 60 -11.04 -7.21 -0.61
N LEU A 61 -11.56 -6.10 -1.14
CA LEU A 61 -10.99 -5.43 -2.31
C LEU A 61 -9.58 -4.89 -2.04
N LEU A 62 -9.38 -4.23 -0.89
CA LEU A 62 -8.06 -3.76 -0.45
C LEU A 62 -7.09 -4.94 -0.26
N GLY A 63 -7.57 -6.03 0.34
CA GLY A 63 -6.79 -7.24 0.54
C GLY A 63 -6.30 -7.85 -0.77
N GLU A 64 -7.16 -7.91 -1.78
CA GLU A 64 -6.81 -8.42 -3.10
C GLU A 64 -5.80 -7.50 -3.82
N ALA A 65 -5.99 -6.19 -3.80
CA ALA A 65 -5.03 -5.25 -4.37
C ALA A 65 -3.64 -5.38 -3.72
N ARG A 66 -3.59 -5.49 -2.39
CA ARG A 66 -2.33 -5.72 -1.63
C ARG A 66 -1.69 -7.05 -2.01
N ARG A 67 -2.47 -8.12 -2.10
CA ARG A 67 -1.98 -9.45 -2.47
C ARG A 67 -1.33 -9.45 -3.87
N ARG A 68 -1.97 -8.80 -4.85
CA ARG A 68 -1.40 -8.65 -6.20
C ARG A 68 -0.12 -7.83 -6.19
N ALA A 69 -0.11 -6.70 -5.50
CA ALA A 69 1.06 -5.85 -5.37
C ALA A 69 2.22 -6.55 -4.66
N ASP A 70 1.95 -7.37 -3.64
CA ASP A 70 2.96 -8.17 -2.93
C ASP A 70 3.53 -9.26 -3.83
N ALA A 71 2.68 -9.97 -4.56
CA ALA A 71 3.10 -10.99 -5.53
C ALA A 71 3.97 -10.42 -6.66
N ALA A 72 3.71 -9.17 -7.08
CA ALA A 72 4.53 -8.45 -8.06
C ALA A 72 5.78 -7.81 -7.45
N GLY A 73 5.97 -7.88 -6.13
CA GLY A 73 7.13 -7.32 -5.42
C GLY A 73 7.03 -5.83 -5.10
N HIS A 74 5.91 -5.16 -5.40
CA HIS A 74 5.79 -3.71 -5.21
C HIS A 74 5.42 -3.33 -3.78
N TYR A 75 4.60 -4.15 -3.11
CA TYR A 75 4.07 -3.83 -1.78
C TYR A 75 5.16 -3.61 -0.72
N ARG A 76 6.27 -4.36 -0.84
CA ARG A 76 7.40 -4.35 0.09
C ARG A 76 8.56 -3.47 -0.34
N TYR A 77 8.34 -2.53 -1.26
CA TYR A 77 9.41 -1.67 -1.79
C TYR A 77 10.40 -1.12 -0.73
N PRO A 78 9.96 -0.52 0.41
CA PRO A 78 10.89 0.04 1.40
C PRO A 78 11.51 -0.99 2.34
N ILE A 79 11.10 -2.26 2.25
CA ILE A 79 11.59 -3.31 3.15
C ILE A 79 12.94 -3.83 2.65
N PRO A 80 13.88 -4.21 3.54
CA PRO A 80 15.14 -4.83 3.14
C PRO A 80 14.93 -6.10 2.31
N GLU A 81 15.84 -6.34 1.34
CA GLU A 81 15.83 -7.54 0.49
C GLU A 81 15.79 -8.85 1.29
N ALA A 82 16.47 -8.89 2.44
CA ALA A 82 16.47 -10.05 3.35
C ALA A 82 15.06 -10.43 3.84
N TYR A 83 14.08 -9.53 3.73
CA TYR A 83 12.68 -9.72 4.10
C TYR A 83 11.73 -9.67 2.89
N GLY A 84 12.28 -9.83 1.70
CA GLY A 84 11.51 -9.85 0.45
C GLY A 84 11.12 -8.48 -0.08
N GLY A 85 11.81 -7.42 0.33
CA GLY A 85 11.65 -6.06 -0.18
C GLY A 85 12.68 -5.69 -1.25
N GLN A 86 12.81 -4.39 -1.52
CA GLN A 86 13.69 -3.83 -2.56
C GLN A 86 14.69 -2.80 -2.00
N ASP A 87 14.88 -2.72 -0.68
CA ASP A 87 15.70 -1.68 -0.02
C ASP A 87 15.36 -0.25 -0.47
N GLY A 88 14.09 -0.01 -0.80
CA GLY A 88 13.62 1.26 -1.35
C GLY A 88 13.90 2.45 -0.44
N SER A 89 14.45 3.52 -1.03
CA SER A 89 14.83 4.72 -0.31
C SER A 89 13.63 5.61 0.05
N ASN A 90 13.82 6.50 1.03
CA ASN A 90 12.83 7.54 1.36
C ASN A 90 12.57 8.49 0.18
N LEU A 91 13.59 8.78 -0.64
CA LEU A 91 13.42 9.55 -1.88
C LEU A 91 12.50 8.80 -2.85
N GLY A 92 12.76 7.50 -3.06
CA GLY A 92 11.91 6.66 -3.89
C GLY A 92 10.47 6.64 -3.41
N MET A 93 10.25 6.47 -2.10
CA MET A 93 8.90 6.52 -1.51
C MET A 93 8.21 7.86 -1.76
N ALA A 94 8.92 8.99 -1.62
CA ALA A 94 8.35 10.32 -1.86
C ALA A 94 7.93 10.50 -3.32
N VAL A 95 8.80 10.12 -4.26
CA VAL A 95 8.54 10.22 -5.70
C VAL A 95 7.41 9.30 -6.14
N ILE A 96 7.35 8.05 -5.65
CA ILE A 96 6.26 7.12 -5.92
C ILE A 96 4.92 7.67 -5.41
N ARG A 97 4.91 8.24 -4.20
CA ARG A 97 3.69 8.84 -3.64
C ARG A 97 3.20 10.04 -4.42
N GLU A 98 4.10 10.92 -4.84
CA GLU A 98 3.77 12.04 -5.71
C GLU A 98 3.20 11.56 -7.06
N HIS A 99 3.86 10.58 -7.67
CA HIS A 99 3.43 9.98 -8.93
C HIS A 99 2.02 9.37 -8.83
N PHE A 100 1.74 8.61 -7.77
CA PHE A 100 0.41 8.04 -7.54
C PHE A 100 -0.63 9.11 -7.25
N ALA A 101 -0.29 10.13 -6.47
CA ALA A 101 -1.20 11.23 -6.18
C ALA A 101 -1.60 12.00 -7.46
N ALA A 102 -0.69 12.16 -8.41
CA ALA A 102 -0.96 12.78 -9.70
C ALA A 102 -1.98 11.99 -10.55
N LYS A 103 -2.14 10.68 -10.32
CA LYS A 103 -3.15 9.84 -10.98
C LYS A 103 -4.56 9.95 -10.36
N GLY A 104 -4.68 10.62 -9.23
CA GLY A 104 -5.93 10.73 -8.47
C GLY A 104 -6.16 9.56 -7.50
N LEU A 105 -7.35 9.50 -6.92
CA LEU A 105 -7.74 8.43 -5.99
C LEU A 105 -8.07 7.14 -6.75
N GLY A 106 -7.70 6.03 -6.17
CA GLY A 106 -7.98 4.71 -6.71
C GLY A 106 -7.39 3.62 -5.83
N LEU A 107 -7.55 2.36 -6.21
CA LEU A 107 -6.98 1.23 -5.48
C LEU A 107 -5.45 1.25 -5.42
N HIS A 108 -4.80 1.95 -6.33
CA HIS A 108 -3.34 2.11 -6.31
C HIS A 108 -2.87 3.00 -5.16
N ASN A 109 -3.68 3.98 -4.73
CA ASN A 109 -3.32 4.92 -3.68
C ASN A 109 -4.56 5.63 -3.09
N ASP A 110 -5.08 5.12 -2.01
CA ASP A 110 -6.18 5.73 -1.28
C ASP A 110 -5.66 6.49 -0.06
N LEU A 111 -5.58 7.80 -0.18
CA LEU A 111 -5.04 8.68 0.85
C LEU A 111 -5.88 8.69 2.14
N GLN A 112 -7.17 8.40 2.08
CA GLN A 112 -8.04 8.42 3.25
C GLN A 112 -7.70 7.31 4.25
N ASN A 113 -7.31 6.14 3.73
CA ASN A 113 -6.98 4.97 4.55
C ASN A 113 -5.49 4.63 4.51
N GLU A 114 -4.66 5.55 4.04
CA GLU A 114 -3.22 5.33 3.84
C GLU A 114 -2.91 4.05 3.03
N HIS A 115 -3.90 3.57 2.29
CA HIS A 115 -3.73 2.42 1.42
C HIS A 115 -2.89 2.77 0.20
N SER A 116 -1.99 1.89 -0.16
CA SER A 116 -1.22 1.97 -1.40
C SER A 116 -0.71 0.59 -1.80
N ILE A 117 -0.57 0.37 -3.10
CA ILE A 117 0.10 -0.81 -3.65
C ILE A 117 1.60 -0.83 -3.36
N VAL A 118 2.19 0.32 -3.02
CA VAL A 118 3.54 0.44 -2.45
C VAL A 118 3.39 0.90 -1.01
N ALA A 119 3.46 -0.04 -0.06
CA ALA A 119 3.19 0.25 1.34
C ALA A 119 4.35 0.94 2.04
N ASN A 120 4.04 1.80 3.02
CA ASN A 120 5.06 2.45 3.85
C ASN A 120 5.76 1.48 4.81
N ASN A 121 5.04 0.46 5.28
CA ASN A 121 5.55 -0.56 6.21
C ASN A 121 6.25 0.02 7.46
N VAL A 122 5.81 1.19 7.95
CA VAL A 122 6.48 1.93 9.03
C VAL A 122 6.65 1.09 10.29
N GLY A 123 5.61 0.35 10.69
CA GLY A 123 5.67 -0.51 11.87
C GLY A 123 6.74 -1.59 11.76
N LEU A 124 6.87 -2.20 10.58
CA LEU A 124 7.90 -3.21 10.32
C LEU A 124 9.30 -2.58 10.30
N LEU A 125 9.48 -1.44 9.65
CA LEU A 125 10.76 -0.74 9.62
C LEU A 125 11.20 -0.29 11.03
N LEU A 126 10.27 0.20 11.86
CA LEU A 126 10.55 0.52 13.26
C LEU A 126 10.96 -0.74 14.06
N MET A 127 10.26 -1.85 13.84
CA MET A 127 10.60 -3.12 14.50
C MET A 127 11.99 -3.61 14.07
N LEU A 128 12.34 -3.51 12.79
CA LEU A 128 13.68 -3.86 12.30
C LEU A 128 14.77 -2.99 12.90
N ALA A 129 14.52 -1.68 13.04
CA ALA A 129 15.50 -0.73 13.52
C ALA A 129 15.71 -0.81 15.05
N TYR A 130 14.64 -0.98 15.82
CA TYR A 130 14.66 -0.76 17.27
C TYR A 130 14.13 -1.94 18.10
N GLY A 131 13.54 -2.94 17.48
CA GLY A 131 13.06 -4.14 18.17
C GLY A 131 14.21 -4.98 18.73
N THR A 132 13.99 -5.63 19.87
CA THR A 132 14.89 -6.69 20.35
C THR A 132 14.79 -7.91 19.43
N GLU A 133 15.79 -8.80 19.45
CA GLU A 133 15.76 -10.02 18.63
C GLU A 133 14.51 -10.89 18.92
N SER A 134 14.07 -10.94 20.15
CA SER A 134 12.84 -11.65 20.54
C SER A 134 11.61 -11.01 19.91
N GLN A 135 11.49 -9.67 19.95
CA GLN A 135 10.39 -8.95 19.32
C GLN A 135 10.40 -9.11 17.79
N LYS A 136 11.58 -9.02 17.17
CA LYS A 136 11.72 -9.23 15.73
C LYS A 136 11.28 -10.63 15.32
N ALA A 137 11.71 -11.65 16.04
CA ALA A 137 11.36 -13.04 15.76
C ALA A 137 9.85 -13.30 15.88
N GLU A 138 9.18 -12.65 16.85
CA GLU A 138 7.74 -12.78 17.05
C GLU A 138 6.92 -11.99 16.05
N TRP A 139 7.26 -10.69 15.84
CA TRP A 139 6.38 -9.75 15.15
C TRP A 139 6.63 -9.61 13.65
N ILE A 140 7.88 -9.73 13.19
CA ILE A 140 8.19 -9.52 11.76
C ILE A 140 7.42 -10.47 10.85
N PRO A 141 7.35 -11.79 11.11
CA PRO A 141 6.57 -12.70 10.27
C PRO A 141 5.09 -12.31 10.21
N LEU A 142 4.51 -11.94 11.34
CA LEU A 142 3.08 -11.58 11.44
C LEU A 142 2.76 -10.26 10.70
N LEU A 143 3.68 -9.29 10.73
CA LEU A 143 3.55 -8.04 10.00
C LEU A 143 3.68 -8.24 8.48
N LEU A 144 4.64 -9.06 8.05
CA LEU A 144 4.85 -9.39 6.63
C LEU A 144 3.67 -10.15 6.02
N GLU A 145 3.05 -11.03 6.80
CA GLU A 145 1.86 -11.80 6.38
C GLU A 145 0.55 -11.00 6.49
N GLY A 146 0.59 -9.77 6.98
CA GLY A 146 -0.61 -8.97 7.22
C GLY A 146 -1.53 -9.49 8.34
N LYS A 147 -1.07 -10.45 9.15
CA LYS A 147 -1.83 -11.01 10.28
C LYS A 147 -1.87 -10.07 11.49
N ARG A 148 -1.04 -9.06 11.52
CA ARG A 148 -1.00 -7.99 12.51
C ARG A 148 -0.80 -6.65 11.83
N GLY A 149 -1.44 -5.64 12.38
CA GLY A 149 -1.27 -4.25 12.00
C GLY A 149 -0.53 -3.46 13.07
N PHE A 150 -0.19 -2.23 12.74
CA PHE A 150 0.42 -1.27 13.63
C PHE A 150 -0.53 -0.08 13.77
N ALA A 151 -0.74 0.40 14.99
CA ALA A 151 -1.52 1.59 15.26
C ALA A 151 -0.72 2.52 16.18
N PHE A 152 -0.71 3.81 15.85
CA PHE A 152 -0.15 4.84 16.71
C PHE A 152 -1.27 5.48 17.52
N GLY A 153 -1.16 5.42 18.85
CA GLY A 153 -1.98 6.23 19.75
C GLY A 153 -1.18 7.45 20.21
N ILE A 154 -1.61 8.65 19.85
CA ILE A 154 -0.98 9.92 20.24
C ILE A 154 -1.92 10.67 21.16
#